data_9569ab92f333b7686feeb33434fdd968
#
_entry.id   9569ab92f333b7686feeb33434fdd968
#
_cell.length_a   1.000
_cell.length_b   1.000
_cell.length_c   1.000
_cell.angle_alpha   90.00
_cell.angle_beta   90.00
_cell.angle_gamma   90.00
#
_symmetry.space_group_name_H-M   'P 1'
#
loop_
_entity.id
_entity.type
_entity.pdbx_description
1 polymer ?
#
loop_
_entity_poly.entity_id
_entity_poly.type
_entity_poly.pdbx_seq_one_letter_code
_entity_poly.pdbx_strand_id
1 'polypeptide(L)'
;MHVASRQRLPLALRLVPYGAIFIPFGVMLVISWRRWLSPLTDSGREMDLPLRLLNGELLYRDIHYLYPPFSPYFNALLYRIFGVHLGVLQMGGIIGAGIVVFLCFRIARRLFTPLDASIAAITVIVWLVFKPNGNLISPYAYAALHATIFALGALLSSLRFAENGRIGSLLIAGGLTGLAAVAKLEFALPAAAAILTALLCVRLPQVEYRRVAWRAAAAAIPIIATVLSVYGWFLYRVGWQTLVIDCHLFYTHLPPSLVVYNTWRSGTDRPLESLAEMLGGAAVCALIAGGILIVSLVRRRSATTRSPRILRIATIVAILSAAVVALIIATTGGWDGSPLRAAPLLLLGIIVGEWRRGKPSGESASLLIIAVYSLVILFRVALRVPSGGHYGSFFLPTTYLLFCYLGLRTLPRAIARWTADEEASGYAQSIARGLIALALLIGATDTAIRYRTRYRYLVQAPRGSLRVVRAHYPAYQEALDFLRDHSTPGDAIAVFPEGSDLAFLSERSMPLRHQILLPGLMSADDEQRTIRQLASEPIRYVLIVNRPTREFGAEVFGRDFYQDLGETIRQEYHVVQVCGRDRNPQIEIGDPEFFIKILARNP
;
A
#
# COMPACT_ATOMS: atom_id res chain seq x y z
N MET A 1 43.78 -10.08 -20.46
CA MET A 1 42.89 -10.47 -21.57
C MET A 1 42.38 -11.88 -21.29
N HIS A 2 41.14 -11.98 -20.71
CA HIS A 2 40.33 -13.18 -20.78
C HIS A 2 38.89 -12.69 -20.87
N VAL A 3 38.41 -12.54 -22.10
CA VAL A 3 36.99 -12.37 -22.41
C VAL A 3 36.40 -13.77 -22.29
N ALA A 4 35.91 -14.08 -21.06
CA ALA A 4 35.11 -15.27 -20.86
C ALA A 4 33.82 -15.10 -21.68
N SER A 5 33.68 -15.90 -22.73
CA SER A 5 32.46 -16.04 -23.53
C SER A 5 31.30 -16.33 -22.60
N ARG A 6 30.42 -15.35 -22.41
CA ARG A 6 29.11 -15.54 -21.74
C ARG A 6 28.32 -16.52 -22.59
N GLN A 7 28.43 -17.81 -22.31
CA GLN A 7 27.52 -18.82 -22.85
C GLN A 7 26.10 -18.34 -22.52
N ARG A 8 25.31 -18.07 -23.56
CA ARG A 8 23.92 -17.67 -23.41
C ARG A 8 23.15 -18.86 -22.86
N LEU A 9 22.81 -18.83 -21.57
CA LEU A 9 21.92 -19.82 -20.95
C LEU A 9 20.70 -20.09 -21.85
N PRO A 10 20.26 -21.36 -21.96
CA PRO A 10 19.03 -21.72 -22.67
C PRO A 10 17.85 -20.85 -22.25
N LEU A 11 16.96 -20.53 -23.18
CA LEU A 11 15.78 -19.67 -22.94
C LEU A 11 14.97 -20.17 -21.75
N ALA A 12 14.77 -21.48 -21.63
CA ALA A 12 14.07 -22.12 -20.53
C ALA A 12 14.66 -21.73 -19.16
N LEU A 13 15.99 -21.79 -18.99
CA LEU A 13 16.67 -21.43 -17.73
C LEU A 13 16.58 -19.92 -17.42
N ARG A 14 16.41 -19.06 -18.43
CA ARG A 14 16.18 -17.63 -18.23
C ARG A 14 14.77 -17.33 -17.74
N LEU A 15 13.79 -18.19 -18.09
CA LEU A 15 12.37 -18.00 -17.72
C LEU A 15 12.04 -18.57 -16.33
N VAL A 16 12.85 -19.52 -15.81
CA VAL A 16 12.62 -20.11 -14.47
C VAL A 16 12.36 -19.07 -13.35
N PRO A 17 13.16 -17.99 -13.22
CA PRO A 17 12.92 -17.01 -12.16
C PRO A 17 11.56 -16.28 -12.29
N TYR A 18 11.10 -16.05 -13.50
CA TYR A 18 9.78 -15.45 -13.74
C TYR A 18 8.66 -16.42 -13.41
N GLY A 19 8.78 -17.69 -13.80
CA GLY A 19 7.84 -18.74 -13.40
C GLY A 19 7.76 -18.88 -11.87
N ALA A 20 8.90 -18.84 -11.19
CA ALA A 20 8.96 -18.89 -9.73
C ALA A 20 8.20 -17.74 -9.04
N ILE A 21 7.99 -16.60 -9.70
CA ILE A 21 7.27 -15.45 -9.18
C ILE A 21 5.80 -15.48 -9.60
N PHE A 22 5.51 -15.71 -10.88
CA PHE A 22 4.16 -15.60 -11.40
C PHE A 22 3.28 -16.80 -11.06
N ILE A 23 3.85 -17.99 -10.75
CA ILE A 23 3.07 -19.13 -10.27
C ILE A 23 2.47 -18.85 -8.87
N PRO A 24 3.23 -18.46 -7.83
CA PRO A 24 2.64 -18.05 -6.55
C PRO A 24 1.65 -16.90 -6.67
N PHE A 25 1.93 -15.91 -7.52
CA PHE A 25 0.99 -14.82 -7.79
C PHE A 25 -0.34 -15.36 -8.33
N GLY A 26 -0.32 -16.23 -9.33
CA GLY A 26 -1.52 -16.83 -9.92
C GLY A 26 -2.29 -17.70 -8.92
N VAL A 27 -1.58 -18.50 -8.11
CA VAL A 27 -2.21 -19.32 -7.06
C VAL A 27 -2.94 -18.44 -6.05
N MET A 28 -2.27 -17.39 -5.53
CA MET A 28 -2.89 -16.48 -4.58
C MET A 28 -4.05 -15.69 -5.21
N LEU A 29 -3.95 -15.32 -6.50
CA LEU A 29 -5.02 -14.68 -7.25
C LEU A 29 -6.29 -15.56 -7.30
N VAL A 30 -6.14 -16.83 -7.63
CA VAL A 30 -7.26 -17.80 -7.66
C VAL A 30 -7.88 -17.98 -6.29
N ILE A 31 -7.07 -18.14 -5.24
CA ILE A 31 -7.55 -18.32 -3.86
C ILE A 31 -8.34 -17.11 -3.37
N SER A 32 -7.88 -15.89 -3.71
CA SER A 32 -8.46 -14.63 -3.24
C SER A 32 -9.50 -14.02 -4.18
N TRP A 33 -9.88 -14.68 -5.25
CA TRP A 33 -10.72 -14.14 -6.32
C TRP A 33 -12.01 -13.48 -5.79
N ARG A 34 -12.24 -12.21 -6.16
CA ARG A 34 -13.36 -11.34 -5.76
C ARG A 34 -13.50 -11.10 -4.24
N ARG A 35 -12.40 -11.28 -3.44
CA ARG A 35 -12.38 -11.13 -1.99
C ARG A 35 -11.52 -9.95 -1.52
N TRP A 36 -11.16 -9.03 -2.40
CA TRP A 36 -10.17 -7.98 -2.14
C TRP A 36 -10.76 -6.70 -1.58
N LEU A 37 -12.01 -6.47 -1.82
CA LEU A 37 -12.69 -5.22 -1.50
C LEU A 37 -13.19 -5.22 -0.05
N SER A 38 -12.99 -4.09 0.64
CA SER A 38 -13.67 -3.77 1.88
C SER A 38 -14.71 -2.68 1.58
N PRO A 39 -16.00 -2.99 1.59
CA PRO A 39 -17.02 -2.01 1.20
C PRO A 39 -17.17 -0.85 2.21
N LEU A 40 -16.57 -0.94 3.41
CA LEU A 40 -16.75 0.04 4.48
C LEU A 40 -15.92 1.32 4.33
N THR A 41 -14.81 1.27 3.59
CA THR A 41 -13.85 2.38 3.58
C THR A 41 -13.28 2.61 2.19
N ASP A 42 -13.26 3.87 1.75
CA ASP A 42 -12.61 4.37 0.53
C ASP A 42 -13.05 3.73 -0.80
N SER A 43 -13.53 2.49 -0.78
CA SER A 43 -13.79 1.70 -1.99
C SER A 43 -14.89 2.30 -2.87
N GLY A 44 -15.92 2.86 -2.26
CA GLY A 44 -17.02 3.50 -3.00
C GLY A 44 -16.52 4.69 -3.80
N ARG A 45 -15.73 5.55 -3.18
CA ARG A 45 -15.11 6.70 -3.86
C ARG A 45 -14.28 6.26 -5.07
N GLU A 46 -13.46 5.22 -4.91
CA GLU A 46 -12.61 4.73 -5.99
C GLU A 46 -13.41 4.15 -7.19
N MET A 47 -14.65 3.68 -6.96
CA MET A 47 -15.56 3.20 -7.99
C MET A 47 -16.38 4.32 -8.65
N ASP A 48 -16.97 5.19 -7.83
CA ASP A 48 -17.94 6.19 -8.28
C ASP A 48 -17.27 7.43 -8.90
N LEU A 49 -16.16 7.90 -8.33
CA LEU A 49 -15.48 9.10 -8.80
C LEU A 49 -15.07 9.02 -10.29
N PRO A 50 -14.46 7.93 -10.80
CA PRO A 50 -14.16 7.80 -12.23
C PRO A 50 -15.41 7.86 -13.12
N LEU A 51 -16.54 7.34 -12.67
CA LEU A 51 -17.81 7.42 -13.38
C LEU A 51 -18.33 8.85 -13.48
N ARG A 52 -18.28 9.61 -12.37
CA ARG A 52 -18.68 11.01 -12.35
C ARG A 52 -17.82 11.87 -13.29
N LEU A 53 -16.51 11.59 -13.37
CA LEU A 53 -15.63 12.24 -14.35
C LEU A 53 -16.03 11.93 -15.81
N LEU A 54 -16.47 10.70 -16.12
CA LEU A 54 -17.00 10.36 -17.43
C LEU A 54 -18.30 11.10 -17.77
N ASN A 55 -19.10 11.39 -16.75
CA ASN A 55 -20.35 12.17 -16.91
C ASN A 55 -20.09 13.68 -17.03
N GLY A 56 -18.83 14.11 -17.07
CA GLY A 56 -18.45 15.51 -17.32
C GLY A 56 -18.22 16.37 -16.08
N GLU A 57 -18.30 15.78 -14.88
CA GLU A 57 -17.97 16.50 -13.65
C GLU A 57 -16.47 16.78 -13.57
N LEU A 58 -16.09 17.89 -12.94
CA LEU A 58 -14.71 18.32 -12.79
C LEU A 58 -14.20 18.03 -11.37
N LEU A 59 -13.11 17.29 -11.29
CA LEU A 59 -12.45 16.98 -10.01
C LEU A 59 -12.11 18.27 -9.25
N TYR A 60 -12.22 18.23 -7.94
CA TYR A 60 -12.05 19.31 -6.98
C TYR A 60 -13.19 20.37 -6.97
N ARG A 61 -13.73 20.73 -8.11
CA ARG A 61 -14.88 21.65 -8.19
C ARG A 61 -16.18 20.96 -7.79
N ASP A 62 -16.54 19.91 -8.54
CA ASP A 62 -17.82 19.22 -8.39
C ASP A 62 -17.71 18.01 -7.44
N ILE A 63 -16.48 17.47 -7.28
CA ILE A 63 -16.15 16.34 -6.44
C ILE A 63 -15.00 16.70 -5.51
N HIS A 64 -15.23 16.60 -4.20
CA HIS A 64 -14.16 16.76 -3.21
C HIS A 64 -13.20 15.59 -3.25
N TYR A 65 -11.90 15.85 -3.36
CA TYR A 65 -10.87 14.81 -3.43
C TYR A 65 -9.54 15.28 -2.83
N LEU A 66 -8.97 14.47 -1.92
CA LEU A 66 -7.75 14.81 -1.17
C LEU A 66 -6.45 14.46 -1.91
N TYR A 67 -6.51 13.64 -2.95
CA TYR A 67 -5.32 13.15 -3.63
C TYR A 67 -5.14 13.82 -4.98
N PRO A 68 -3.91 13.74 -5.56
CA PRO A 68 -3.64 14.21 -6.91
C PRO A 68 -4.49 13.52 -8.00
N PRO A 69 -4.65 14.14 -9.18
CA PRO A 69 -5.72 13.79 -10.12
C PRO A 69 -5.45 12.59 -11.04
N PHE A 70 -4.20 12.09 -11.14
CA PHE A 70 -3.84 11.08 -12.13
C PHE A 70 -4.77 9.85 -12.08
N SER A 71 -4.95 9.28 -10.89
CA SER A 71 -5.61 7.98 -10.74
C SER A 71 -7.11 7.99 -11.06
N PRO A 72 -7.90 8.98 -10.62
CA PRO A 72 -9.29 9.10 -11.03
C PRO A 72 -9.46 9.20 -12.56
N TYR A 73 -8.69 10.02 -13.22
CA TYR A 73 -8.78 10.17 -14.68
C TYR A 73 -8.29 8.93 -15.43
N PHE A 74 -7.24 8.26 -14.93
CA PHE A 74 -6.80 6.99 -15.50
C PHE A 74 -7.87 5.90 -15.35
N ASN A 75 -8.51 5.79 -14.20
CA ASN A 75 -9.60 4.85 -13.97
C ASN A 75 -10.84 5.20 -14.82
N ALA A 76 -11.13 6.48 -15.01
CA ALA A 76 -12.17 6.94 -15.94
C ALA A 76 -11.87 6.52 -17.39
N LEU A 77 -10.61 6.62 -17.81
CA LEU A 77 -10.18 6.11 -19.11
C LEU A 77 -10.40 4.60 -19.23
N LEU A 78 -10.08 3.82 -18.18
CA LEU A 78 -10.36 2.37 -18.17
C LEU A 78 -11.86 2.10 -18.30
N TYR A 79 -12.72 2.82 -17.60
CA TYR A 79 -14.18 2.70 -17.73
C TYR A 79 -14.66 3.07 -19.12
N ARG A 80 -14.10 4.10 -19.74
CA ARG A 80 -14.45 4.52 -21.10
C ARG A 80 -14.14 3.43 -22.15
N ILE A 81 -13.04 2.70 -21.96
CA ILE A 81 -12.55 1.68 -22.90
C ILE A 81 -13.26 0.33 -22.67
N PHE A 82 -13.40 -0.09 -21.41
CA PHE A 82 -13.82 -1.44 -21.04
C PHE A 82 -15.21 -1.50 -20.42
N GLY A 83 -15.90 -0.37 -20.28
CA GLY A 83 -17.22 -0.27 -19.65
C GLY A 83 -17.15 -0.04 -18.13
N VAL A 84 -18.26 0.50 -17.59
CA VAL A 84 -18.38 0.85 -16.16
C VAL A 84 -18.73 -0.40 -15.35
N HIS A 85 -17.72 -1.05 -14.78
CA HIS A 85 -17.90 -2.27 -14.01
C HIS A 85 -16.76 -2.44 -12.98
N LEU A 86 -17.08 -2.93 -11.78
CA LEU A 86 -16.10 -3.20 -10.72
C LEU A 86 -14.93 -4.07 -11.20
N GLY A 87 -15.21 -5.06 -12.02
CA GLY A 87 -14.19 -5.96 -12.60
C GLY A 87 -13.11 -5.25 -13.40
N VAL A 88 -13.41 -4.10 -14.01
CA VAL A 88 -12.45 -3.30 -14.79
C VAL A 88 -11.40 -2.71 -13.84
N LEU A 89 -11.81 -2.15 -12.72
CA LEU A 89 -10.89 -1.64 -11.69
C LEU A 89 -10.06 -2.77 -11.06
N GLN A 90 -10.71 -3.90 -10.75
CA GLN A 90 -10.01 -5.07 -10.20
C GLN A 90 -8.96 -5.60 -11.18
N MET A 91 -9.26 -5.64 -12.47
CA MET A 91 -8.28 -6.04 -13.50
C MET A 91 -7.12 -5.05 -13.60
N GLY A 92 -7.42 -3.74 -13.56
CA GLY A 92 -6.40 -2.69 -13.45
C GLY A 92 -5.50 -2.88 -12.22
N GLY A 93 -6.09 -3.23 -11.08
CA GLY A 93 -5.36 -3.54 -9.85
C GLY A 93 -4.49 -4.80 -9.95
N ILE A 94 -4.99 -5.89 -10.57
CA ILE A 94 -4.21 -7.13 -10.80
C ILE A 94 -2.99 -6.82 -11.67
N ILE A 95 -3.18 -6.10 -12.77
CA ILE A 95 -2.08 -5.72 -13.67
C ILE A 95 -1.09 -4.81 -12.92
N GLY A 96 -1.59 -3.81 -12.20
CA GLY A 96 -0.76 -2.90 -11.40
C GLY A 96 0.06 -3.64 -10.33
N ALA A 97 -0.55 -4.56 -9.60
CA ALA A 97 0.13 -5.40 -8.61
C ALA A 97 1.20 -6.30 -9.27
N GLY A 98 0.91 -6.87 -10.44
CA GLY A 98 1.88 -7.63 -11.23
C GLY A 98 3.09 -6.77 -11.65
N ILE A 99 2.86 -5.52 -12.05
CA ILE A 99 3.93 -4.56 -12.37
C ILE A 99 4.77 -4.24 -11.12
N VAL A 100 4.16 -4.02 -9.96
CA VAL A 100 4.89 -3.80 -8.69
C VAL A 100 5.79 -4.98 -8.39
N VAL A 101 5.29 -6.22 -8.45
CA VAL A 101 6.08 -7.44 -8.22
C VAL A 101 7.24 -7.56 -9.21
N PHE A 102 6.98 -7.31 -10.50
CA PHE A 102 8.01 -7.32 -11.53
C PHE A 102 9.10 -6.27 -11.26
N LEU A 103 8.73 -5.04 -10.91
CA LEU A 103 9.69 -3.98 -10.56
C LEU A 103 10.50 -4.35 -9.32
N CYS A 104 9.88 -4.88 -8.27
CA CYS A 104 10.56 -5.38 -7.09
C CYS A 104 11.57 -6.47 -7.43
N PHE A 105 11.20 -7.44 -8.28
CA PHE A 105 12.15 -8.46 -8.76
C PHE A 105 13.32 -7.84 -9.52
N ARG A 106 13.06 -6.88 -10.43
CA ARG A 106 14.13 -6.21 -11.20
C ARG A 106 15.05 -5.39 -10.31
N ILE A 107 14.55 -4.77 -9.26
CA ILE A 107 15.32 -4.06 -8.22
C ILE A 107 16.13 -5.07 -7.41
N ALA A 108 15.50 -6.15 -6.93
CA ALA A 108 16.17 -7.21 -6.18
C ALA A 108 17.33 -7.86 -6.96
N ARG A 109 17.21 -8.00 -8.29
CA ARG A 109 18.27 -8.51 -9.17
C ARG A 109 19.56 -7.67 -9.16
N ARG A 110 19.54 -6.47 -8.59
CA ARG A 110 20.74 -5.63 -8.39
C ARG A 110 21.58 -6.08 -7.19
N LEU A 111 20.94 -6.76 -6.24
CA LEU A 111 21.53 -7.19 -4.96
C LEU A 111 21.67 -8.71 -4.85
N PHE A 112 20.92 -9.48 -5.64
CA PHE A 112 20.75 -10.91 -5.46
C PHE A 112 20.99 -11.75 -6.71
N THR A 113 21.26 -13.05 -6.48
CA THR A 113 21.14 -14.08 -7.51
C THR A 113 19.69 -14.18 -8.00
N PRO A 114 19.40 -14.82 -9.15
CA PRO A 114 18.03 -15.00 -9.62
C PRO A 114 17.12 -15.66 -8.59
N LEU A 115 17.60 -16.70 -7.89
CA LEU A 115 16.85 -17.43 -6.87
C LEU A 115 16.50 -16.53 -5.67
N ASP A 116 17.49 -15.87 -5.09
CA ASP A 116 17.28 -15.01 -3.92
C ASP A 116 16.40 -13.80 -4.26
N ALA A 117 16.51 -13.25 -5.48
CA ALA A 117 15.63 -12.20 -5.97
C ALA A 117 14.17 -12.69 -6.12
N SER A 118 13.96 -13.94 -6.56
CA SER A 118 12.62 -14.54 -6.62
C SER A 118 12.04 -14.71 -5.22
N ILE A 119 12.82 -15.21 -4.26
CA ILE A 119 12.41 -15.31 -2.85
C ILE A 119 12.01 -13.94 -2.32
N ALA A 120 12.82 -12.90 -2.53
CA ALA A 120 12.53 -11.55 -2.11
C ALA A 120 11.26 -10.96 -2.78
N ALA A 121 11.00 -11.27 -4.06
CA ALA A 121 9.78 -10.85 -4.74
C ALA A 121 8.53 -11.59 -4.22
N ILE A 122 8.66 -12.88 -3.84
CA ILE A 122 7.56 -13.65 -3.25
C ILE A 122 7.17 -13.09 -1.88
N THR A 123 8.10 -12.50 -1.10
CA THR A 123 7.73 -11.79 0.15
C THR A 123 6.76 -10.65 -0.13
N VAL A 124 6.97 -9.89 -1.21
CA VAL A 124 6.05 -8.82 -1.64
C VAL A 124 4.69 -9.38 -2.04
N ILE A 125 4.66 -10.52 -2.77
CA ILE A 125 3.40 -11.18 -3.16
C ILE A 125 2.58 -11.56 -1.92
N VAL A 126 3.20 -12.28 -0.98
CA VAL A 126 2.49 -12.86 0.18
C VAL A 126 2.07 -11.79 1.18
N TRP A 127 2.97 -10.88 1.52
CA TRP A 127 2.75 -9.93 2.62
C TRP A 127 2.10 -8.61 2.21
N LEU A 128 2.17 -8.23 0.92
CA LEU A 128 1.67 -6.94 0.46
C LEU A 128 0.60 -7.05 -0.61
N VAL A 129 0.82 -7.83 -1.69
CA VAL A 129 -0.14 -7.90 -2.81
C VAL A 129 -1.46 -8.50 -2.38
N PHE A 130 -1.42 -9.64 -1.69
CA PHE A 130 -2.61 -10.41 -1.32
C PHE A 130 -2.98 -10.30 0.17
N LYS A 131 -2.50 -9.30 0.89
CA LYS A 131 -2.91 -9.09 2.29
C LYS A 131 -4.43 -8.88 2.36
N PRO A 132 -5.20 -9.65 3.17
CA PRO A 132 -6.67 -9.54 3.20
C PRO A 132 -7.19 -8.15 3.56
N ASN A 133 -6.41 -7.37 4.30
CA ASN A 133 -6.73 -5.99 4.65
C ASN A 133 -5.68 -5.06 4.04
N GLY A 134 -6.06 -4.26 3.04
CA GLY A 134 -5.18 -3.31 2.36
C GLY A 134 -4.28 -3.96 1.32
N ASN A 135 -4.84 -4.80 0.44
CA ASN A 135 -4.16 -5.39 -0.71
C ASN A 135 -3.89 -4.38 -1.83
N LEU A 136 -3.08 -4.79 -2.83
CA LEU A 136 -2.77 -3.96 -3.98
C LEU A 136 -3.80 -4.06 -5.12
N ILE A 137 -4.70 -5.05 -5.09
CA ILE A 137 -5.64 -5.33 -6.19
C ILE A 137 -6.87 -4.42 -6.11
N SER A 138 -7.47 -4.30 -4.92
CA SER A 138 -8.50 -3.31 -4.66
C SER A 138 -8.01 -2.40 -3.52
N PRO A 139 -7.14 -1.45 -3.84
CA PRO A 139 -6.49 -0.60 -2.84
C PRO A 139 -7.50 0.38 -2.24
N TYR A 140 -7.21 0.87 -1.03
CA TYR A 140 -7.95 1.98 -0.41
C TYR A 140 -7.90 3.26 -1.26
N ALA A 141 -6.89 3.39 -2.11
CA ALA A 141 -6.74 4.43 -3.12
C ALA A 141 -5.89 3.93 -4.28
N TYR A 142 -6.42 3.93 -5.50
CA TYR A 142 -5.64 3.63 -6.72
C TYR A 142 -4.49 4.62 -6.91
N ALA A 143 -4.61 5.81 -6.34
CA ALA A 143 -3.53 6.79 -6.25
C ALA A 143 -2.25 6.20 -5.63
N ALA A 144 -2.37 5.39 -4.58
CA ALA A 144 -1.23 4.74 -3.94
C ALA A 144 -0.61 3.65 -4.82
N LEU A 145 -1.43 2.85 -5.53
CA LEU A 145 -0.95 1.81 -6.44
C LEU A 145 -0.17 2.41 -7.62
N HIS A 146 -0.76 3.40 -8.30
CA HIS A 146 -0.12 4.03 -9.46
C HIS A 146 1.16 4.76 -9.05
N ALA A 147 1.14 5.49 -7.93
CA ALA A 147 2.33 6.17 -7.41
C ALA A 147 3.44 5.17 -7.02
N THR A 148 3.09 4.01 -6.44
CA THR A 148 4.06 2.94 -6.16
C THR A 148 4.73 2.43 -7.44
N ILE A 149 3.96 2.19 -8.50
CA ILE A 149 4.49 1.77 -9.80
C ILE A 149 5.48 2.81 -10.34
N PHE A 150 5.10 4.08 -10.34
CA PHE A 150 5.95 5.16 -10.84
C PHE A 150 7.20 5.34 -9.98
N ALA A 151 7.08 5.34 -8.66
CA ALA A 151 8.21 5.51 -7.76
C ALA A 151 9.22 4.35 -7.84
N LEU A 152 8.75 3.09 -7.92
CA LEU A 152 9.62 1.93 -8.14
C LEU A 152 10.27 1.95 -9.53
N GLY A 153 9.55 2.41 -10.55
CA GLY A 153 10.10 2.64 -11.89
C GLY A 153 11.19 3.71 -11.90
N ALA A 154 10.98 4.81 -11.16
CA ALA A 154 11.97 5.87 -10.97
C ALA A 154 13.20 5.35 -10.21
N LEU A 155 13.01 4.58 -9.14
CA LEU A 155 14.09 3.91 -8.42
C LEU A 155 14.91 2.99 -9.33
N LEU A 156 14.26 2.13 -10.11
CA LEU A 156 14.95 1.24 -11.06
C LEU A 156 15.73 2.02 -12.12
N SER A 157 15.19 3.15 -12.59
CA SER A 157 15.86 4.03 -13.54
C SER A 157 17.05 4.77 -12.92
N SER A 158 16.95 5.16 -11.64
CA SER A 158 18.05 5.74 -10.85
C SER A 158 19.18 4.72 -10.64
N LEU A 159 18.84 3.47 -10.35
CA LEU A 159 19.82 2.37 -10.28
C LEU A 159 20.55 2.14 -11.62
N ARG A 160 19.82 2.17 -12.73
CA ARG A 160 20.42 2.09 -14.08
C ARG A 160 21.36 3.26 -14.37
N PHE A 161 20.97 4.47 -13.95
CA PHE A 161 21.84 5.63 -14.09
C PHE A 161 23.13 5.47 -13.28
N ALA A 162 23.05 5.00 -12.05
CA ALA A 162 24.23 4.75 -11.21
C ALA A 162 25.19 3.70 -11.83
N GLU A 163 24.67 2.75 -12.63
CA GLU A 163 25.46 1.73 -13.31
C GLU A 163 26.09 2.23 -14.62
N ASN A 164 25.35 2.97 -15.45
CA ASN A 164 25.75 3.25 -16.83
C ASN A 164 25.99 4.74 -17.15
N GLY A 165 25.63 5.64 -16.22
CA GLY A 165 25.77 7.10 -16.37
C GLY A 165 24.93 7.74 -17.47
N ARG A 166 23.97 7.02 -18.08
CA ARG A 166 23.19 7.50 -19.23
C ARG A 166 22.13 8.50 -18.82
N ILE A 167 22.13 9.68 -19.44
CA ILE A 167 21.15 10.76 -19.18
C ILE A 167 19.71 10.31 -19.44
N GLY A 168 19.48 9.45 -20.44
CA GLY A 168 18.14 8.90 -20.69
C GLY A 168 17.53 8.18 -19.49
N SER A 169 18.35 7.56 -18.62
CA SER A 169 17.87 6.95 -17.37
C SER A 169 17.41 8.02 -16.37
N LEU A 170 18.04 9.19 -16.32
CA LEU A 170 17.62 10.32 -15.48
C LEU A 170 16.33 10.98 -16.00
N LEU A 171 16.19 11.15 -17.31
CA LEU A 171 14.96 11.65 -17.93
C LEU A 171 13.77 10.76 -17.58
N ILE A 172 13.94 9.43 -17.69
CA ILE A 172 12.90 8.45 -17.32
C ILE A 172 12.63 8.51 -15.81
N ALA A 173 13.67 8.55 -14.97
CA ALA A 173 13.50 8.66 -13.52
C ALA A 173 12.75 9.94 -13.13
N GLY A 174 13.10 11.09 -13.75
CA GLY A 174 12.43 12.36 -13.53
C GLY A 174 10.96 12.33 -13.98
N GLY A 175 10.68 11.84 -15.18
CA GLY A 175 9.30 11.71 -15.68
C GLY A 175 8.42 10.84 -14.80
N LEU A 176 8.94 9.66 -14.36
CA LEU A 176 8.25 8.77 -13.44
C LEU A 176 8.08 9.40 -12.04
N THR A 177 9.03 10.21 -11.57
CA THR A 177 8.89 10.96 -10.32
C THR A 177 7.80 12.02 -10.45
N GLY A 178 7.72 12.73 -11.58
CA GLY A 178 6.64 13.67 -11.88
C GLY A 178 5.27 12.97 -11.90
N LEU A 179 5.17 11.81 -12.54
CA LEU A 179 3.95 10.99 -12.53
C LEU A 179 3.60 10.50 -11.12
N ALA A 180 4.58 10.15 -10.29
CA ALA A 180 4.34 9.82 -8.89
C ALA A 180 3.77 11.03 -8.12
N ALA A 181 4.28 12.24 -8.36
CA ALA A 181 3.79 13.47 -7.73
C ALA A 181 2.34 13.79 -8.09
N VAL A 182 1.91 13.54 -9.33
CA VAL A 182 0.53 13.78 -9.77
C VAL A 182 -0.39 12.57 -9.54
N ALA A 183 0.15 11.42 -9.08
CA ALA A 183 -0.64 10.30 -8.59
C ALA A 183 -0.81 10.32 -7.07
N LYS A 184 0.29 10.48 -6.31
CA LYS A 184 0.28 10.64 -4.86
C LYS A 184 1.63 11.23 -4.38
N LEU A 185 1.59 12.44 -3.87
CA LEU A 185 2.77 13.30 -3.65
C LEU A 185 3.85 12.63 -2.78
N GLU A 186 3.47 11.93 -1.72
CA GLU A 186 4.40 11.29 -0.79
C GLU A 186 5.34 10.26 -1.45
N PHE A 187 4.98 9.72 -2.62
CA PHE A 187 5.80 8.77 -3.37
C PHE A 187 6.85 9.45 -4.27
N ALA A 188 6.65 10.72 -4.58
CA ALA A 188 7.64 11.49 -5.34
C ALA A 188 8.91 11.78 -4.52
N LEU A 189 8.78 11.95 -3.19
CA LEU A 189 9.90 12.24 -2.29
C LEU A 189 10.96 11.13 -2.29
N PRO A 190 10.62 9.84 -2.04
CA PRO A 190 11.60 8.75 -2.11
C PRO A 190 12.18 8.56 -3.52
N ALA A 191 11.39 8.78 -4.57
CA ALA A 191 11.88 8.73 -5.94
C ALA A 191 12.92 9.83 -6.22
N ALA A 192 12.67 11.06 -5.78
CA ALA A 192 13.62 12.17 -5.86
C ALA A 192 14.89 11.91 -5.03
N ALA A 193 14.73 11.36 -3.81
CA ALA A 193 15.86 10.96 -2.97
C ALA A 193 16.73 9.87 -3.63
N ALA A 194 16.12 8.91 -4.32
CA ALA A 194 16.85 7.91 -5.09
C ALA A 194 17.64 8.53 -6.27
N ILE A 195 17.04 9.49 -6.99
CA ILE A 195 17.73 10.22 -8.06
C ILE A 195 18.94 11.00 -7.49
N LEU A 196 18.72 11.73 -6.40
CA LEU A 196 19.78 12.50 -5.74
C LEU A 196 20.93 11.58 -5.28
N THR A 197 20.61 10.47 -4.62
CA THR A 197 21.60 9.50 -4.17
C THR A 197 22.35 8.88 -5.36
N ALA A 198 21.67 8.57 -6.46
CA ALA A 198 22.30 8.04 -7.66
C ALA A 198 23.25 9.07 -8.30
N LEU A 199 22.90 10.36 -8.32
CA LEU A 199 23.78 11.43 -8.77
C LEU A 199 25.04 11.54 -7.92
N LEU A 200 24.94 11.38 -6.59
CA LEU A 200 26.07 11.40 -5.66
C LEU A 200 26.98 10.17 -5.80
N CYS A 201 26.42 9.00 -6.17
CA CYS A 201 27.19 7.77 -6.35
C CYS A 201 28.02 7.74 -7.65
N VAL A 202 27.63 8.49 -8.68
CA VAL A 202 28.36 8.48 -9.95
C VAL A 202 29.66 9.27 -9.83
N ARG A 203 30.79 8.59 -10.04
CA ARG A 203 32.12 9.20 -10.02
C ARG A 203 32.26 10.19 -11.18
N LEU A 204 32.56 11.44 -10.86
CA LEU A 204 33.05 12.43 -11.82
C LEU A 204 34.58 12.50 -11.69
N PRO A 205 35.34 12.31 -12.78
CA PRO A 205 36.82 12.31 -12.74
C PRO A 205 37.40 13.65 -12.25
N GLN A 206 36.73 14.73 -12.55
CA GLN A 206 36.93 16.08 -12.01
C GLN A 206 35.54 16.71 -11.83
N VAL A 207 35.37 17.58 -10.82
CA VAL A 207 34.07 18.22 -10.52
C VAL A 207 33.78 19.26 -11.62
N GLU A 208 33.30 18.78 -12.76
CA GLU A 208 32.72 19.67 -13.77
C GLU A 208 31.31 20.07 -13.33
N TYR A 209 31.17 21.19 -12.62
CA TYR A 209 29.89 21.75 -12.18
C TYR A 209 28.85 21.77 -13.30
N ARG A 210 29.26 22.05 -14.53
CA ARG A 210 28.40 22.09 -15.71
C ARG A 210 27.76 20.71 -16.01
N ARG A 211 28.52 19.61 -15.86
CA ARG A 211 27.97 18.24 -16.05
C ARG A 211 27.03 17.85 -14.92
N VAL A 212 27.33 18.24 -13.68
CA VAL A 212 26.44 17.99 -12.54
C VAL A 212 25.13 18.75 -12.72
N ALA A 213 25.20 20.03 -13.04
CA ALA A 213 24.03 20.87 -13.30
C ALA A 213 23.16 20.32 -14.44
N TRP A 214 23.78 19.90 -15.54
CA TRP A 214 23.06 19.31 -16.68
C TRP A 214 22.37 17.99 -16.34
N ARG A 215 22.99 17.11 -15.54
CA ARG A 215 22.39 15.89 -15.05
C ARG A 215 21.24 16.15 -14.09
N ALA A 216 21.41 17.10 -13.17
CA ALA A 216 20.35 17.52 -12.28
C ALA A 216 19.16 18.11 -13.06
N ALA A 217 19.43 18.95 -14.06
CA ALA A 217 18.40 19.49 -14.95
C ALA A 217 17.67 18.40 -15.74
N ALA A 218 18.38 17.39 -16.25
CA ALA A 218 17.79 16.27 -16.95
C ALA A 218 16.79 15.47 -16.09
N ALA A 219 17.01 15.40 -14.77
CA ALA A 219 16.03 14.81 -13.85
C ALA A 219 14.91 15.80 -13.49
N ALA A 220 15.24 17.07 -13.22
CA ALA A 220 14.30 18.08 -12.71
C ALA A 220 13.28 18.53 -13.76
N ILE A 221 13.71 18.73 -15.01
CA ILE A 221 12.84 19.25 -16.09
C ILE A 221 11.59 18.38 -16.28
N PRO A 222 11.67 17.03 -16.43
CA PRO A 222 10.49 16.22 -16.58
C PRO A 222 9.58 16.24 -15.35
N ILE A 223 10.14 16.32 -14.12
CA ILE A 223 9.36 16.47 -12.90
C ILE A 223 8.55 17.75 -12.95
N ILE A 224 9.24 18.88 -13.15
CA ILE A 224 8.65 20.21 -13.17
C ILE A 224 7.60 20.31 -14.29
N ALA A 225 7.93 19.86 -15.50
CA ALA A 225 7.00 19.88 -16.63
C ALA A 225 5.72 19.12 -16.33
N THR A 226 5.80 17.90 -15.77
CA THR A 226 4.63 17.10 -15.41
C THR A 226 3.80 17.78 -14.32
N VAL A 227 4.43 18.26 -13.26
CA VAL A 227 3.77 18.90 -12.12
C VAL A 227 3.09 20.20 -12.56
N LEU A 228 3.82 21.08 -13.27
CA LEU A 228 3.26 22.36 -13.73
C LEU A 228 2.14 22.17 -14.76
N SER A 229 2.26 21.21 -15.68
CA SER A 229 1.19 20.96 -16.66
C SER A 229 -0.11 20.54 -16.00
N VAL A 230 -0.03 19.59 -15.05
CA VAL A 230 -1.22 19.05 -14.40
C VAL A 230 -1.81 20.02 -13.38
N TYR A 231 -1.00 20.50 -12.42
CA TYR A 231 -1.52 21.40 -11.39
C TYR A 231 -1.79 22.79 -11.91
N GLY A 232 -1.03 23.28 -12.90
CA GLY A 232 -1.30 24.56 -13.55
C GLY A 232 -2.65 24.57 -14.25
N TRP A 233 -3.02 23.45 -14.91
CA TRP A 233 -4.36 23.31 -15.51
C TRP A 233 -5.47 23.34 -14.46
N PHE A 234 -5.31 22.61 -13.35
CA PHE A 234 -6.30 22.63 -12.26
C PHE A 234 -6.37 23.99 -11.56
N LEU A 235 -5.23 24.65 -11.32
CA LEU A 235 -5.22 26.02 -10.76
C LEU A 235 -5.98 27.00 -11.65
N TYR A 236 -5.84 26.87 -12.97
CA TYR A 236 -6.60 27.69 -13.92
C TYR A 236 -8.10 27.39 -13.89
N ARG A 237 -8.49 26.10 -13.81
CA ARG A 237 -9.91 25.66 -13.90
C ARG A 237 -10.67 25.79 -12.61
N VAL A 238 -10.04 25.60 -11.47
CA VAL A 238 -10.69 25.44 -10.15
C VAL A 238 -10.28 26.53 -9.17
N GLY A 239 -9.11 27.10 -9.34
CA GLY A 239 -8.55 28.13 -8.46
C GLY A 239 -7.80 27.57 -7.25
N TRP A 240 -6.98 28.43 -6.65
CA TRP A 240 -6.12 28.09 -5.51
C TRP A 240 -6.92 27.72 -4.26
N GLN A 241 -7.96 28.53 -3.95
CA GLN A 241 -8.77 28.33 -2.75
C GLN A 241 -9.36 26.91 -2.70
N THR A 242 -10.05 26.51 -3.75
CA THR A 242 -10.69 25.20 -3.80
C THR A 242 -9.64 24.07 -3.81
N LEU A 243 -8.55 24.23 -4.56
CA LEU A 243 -7.59 23.16 -4.73
C LEU A 243 -6.77 22.90 -3.47
N VAL A 244 -6.28 23.96 -2.83
CA VAL A 244 -5.29 23.84 -1.74
C VAL A 244 -5.94 23.93 -0.37
N ILE A 245 -6.94 24.80 -0.20
CA ILE A 245 -7.59 25.01 1.08
C ILE A 245 -8.74 24.02 1.27
N ASP A 246 -9.76 24.03 0.38
CA ASP A 246 -10.96 23.22 0.57
C ASP A 246 -10.70 21.72 0.37
N CYS A 247 -9.89 21.35 -0.64
CA CYS A 247 -9.55 19.96 -0.92
C CYS A 247 -8.27 19.49 -0.24
N HIS A 248 -7.60 20.34 0.55
CA HIS A 248 -6.40 20.01 1.32
C HIS A 248 -5.26 19.38 0.46
N LEU A 249 -5.21 19.73 -0.83
CA LEU A 249 -4.18 19.22 -1.71
C LEU A 249 -2.79 19.61 -1.16
N PHE A 250 -1.81 18.79 -1.34
CA PHE A 250 -0.48 18.90 -0.73
C PHE A 250 -0.46 18.70 0.80
N TYR A 251 -1.55 18.16 1.39
CA TYR A 251 -1.70 17.95 2.83
C TYR A 251 -1.53 19.22 3.67
N THR A 252 -1.90 20.36 3.10
CA THR A 252 -1.95 21.64 3.79
C THR A 252 -3.33 21.84 4.42
N HIS A 253 -3.38 22.59 5.52
CA HIS A 253 -4.64 22.91 6.21
C HIS A 253 -5.49 21.68 6.58
N LEU A 254 -4.84 20.55 6.91
CA LEU A 254 -5.57 19.34 7.29
C LEU A 254 -6.45 19.60 8.51
N PRO A 255 -7.69 19.06 8.52
CA PRO A 255 -8.56 19.11 9.69
C PRO A 255 -7.88 18.43 10.90
N PRO A 256 -8.18 18.88 12.14
CA PRO A 256 -7.60 18.32 13.35
C PRO A 256 -7.74 16.80 13.46
N SER A 257 -8.89 16.24 13.04
CA SER A 257 -9.14 14.80 13.02
C SER A 257 -8.15 14.02 12.15
N LEU A 258 -7.81 14.54 10.97
CA LEU A 258 -6.82 13.93 10.10
C LEU A 258 -5.39 14.11 10.64
N VAL A 259 -5.12 15.21 11.35
CA VAL A 259 -3.83 15.41 12.04
C VAL A 259 -3.69 14.36 13.15
N VAL A 260 -4.70 14.19 14.01
CA VAL A 260 -4.72 13.16 15.06
C VAL A 260 -4.55 11.76 14.48
N TYR A 261 -5.28 11.42 13.42
CA TYR A 261 -5.14 10.15 12.73
C TYR A 261 -3.71 9.93 12.19
N ASN A 262 -3.11 10.96 11.56
CA ASN A 262 -1.76 10.85 11.01
C ASN A 262 -0.69 10.73 12.10
N THR A 263 -0.78 11.45 13.22
CA THR A 263 0.14 11.35 14.35
C THR A 263 0.06 9.95 14.98
N TRP A 264 -1.14 9.41 15.16
CA TRP A 264 -1.32 8.04 15.62
C TRP A 264 -0.71 7.01 14.65
N ARG A 265 -0.95 7.16 13.35
CA ARG A 265 -0.40 6.25 12.33
C ARG A 265 1.12 6.31 12.22
N SER A 266 1.72 7.48 12.40
CA SER A 266 3.17 7.66 12.38
C SER A 266 3.85 7.22 13.68
N GLY A 267 3.10 7.07 14.78
CA GLY A 267 3.61 6.77 16.12
C GLY A 267 4.20 7.99 16.83
N THR A 268 3.93 9.20 16.31
CA THR A 268 4.39 10.46 16.92
C THR A 268 3.48 10.95 18.04
N ASP A 269 2.30 10.36 18.20
CA ASP A 269 1.40 10.54 19.35
C ASP A 269 2.03 10.03 20.66
N ARG A 270 2.80 8.92 20.57
CA ARG A 270 3.48 8.27 21.71
C ARG A 270 4.92 7.88 21.34
N PRO A 271 5.82 8.84 21.17
CA PRO A 271 7.13 8.60 20.58
C PRO A 271 8.01 7.64 21.38
N LEU A 272 7.93 7.66 22.72
CA LEU A 272 8.72 6.77 23.58
C LEU A 272 8.25 5.31 23.49
N GLU A 273 6.92 5.07 23.45
CA GLU A 273 6.37 3.73 23.24
C GLU A 273 6.76 3.20 21.86
N SER A 274 6.62 4.02 20.83
CA SER A 274 6.99 3.67 19.47
C SER A 274 8.49 3.37 19.33
N LEU A 275 9.34 4.11 20.03
CA LEU A 275 10.78 3.83 20.09
C LEU A 275 11.07 2.51 20.80
N ALA A 276 10.38 2.22 21.92
CA ALA A 276 10.50 0.94 22.61
C ALA A 276 10.06 -0.24 21.70
N GLU A 277 8.99 -0.09 20.94
CA GLU A 277 8.57 -1.08 19.93
C GLU A 277 9.63 -1.27 18.82
N MET A 278 10.28 -0.18 18.36
CA MET A 278 11.37 -0.27 17.38
C MET A 278 12.58 -1.02 17.94
N LEU A 279 12.97 -0.75 19.19
CA LEU A 279 14.06 -1.47 19.88
C LEU A 279 13.69 -2.93 20.12
N GLY A 280 12.44 -3.21 20.50
CA GLY A 280 11.91 -4.57 20.59
C GLY A 280 12.00 -5.32 19.25
N GLY A 281 11.62 -4.68 18.14
CA GLY A 281 11.78 -5.23 16.80
C GLY A 281 13.25 -5.50 16.45
N ALA A 282 14.17 -4.60 16.83
CA ALA A 282 15.60 -4.80 16.63
C ALA A 282 16.13 -5.97 17.47
N ALA A 283 15.68 -6.13 18.71
CA ALA A 283 16.02 -7.28 19.55
C ALA A 283 15.55 -8.60 18.91
N VAL A 284 14.34 -8.64 18.36
CA VAL A 284 13.84 -9.82 17.61
C VAL A 284 14.72 -10.12 16.41
N CYS A 285 15.12 -9.12 15.63
CA CYS A 285 16.07 -9.29 14.52
C CYS A 285 17.40 -9.86 15.00
N ALA A 286 17.95 -9.35 16.13
CA ALA A 286 19.20 -9.82 16.71
C ALA A 286 19.08 -11.27 17.22
N LEU A 287 17.95 -11.66 17.82
CA LEU A 287 17.69 -13.03 18.25
C LEU A 287 17.63 -13.99 17.06
N ILE A 288 16.94 -13.62 15.97
CA ILE A 288 16.91 -14.42 14.74
C ILE A 288 18.32 -14.58 14.16
N ALA A 289 19.08 -13.50 14.09
CA ALA A 289 20.46 -13.52 13.58
C ALA A 289 21.38 -14.37 14.46
N GLY A 290 21.26 -14.25 15.79
CA GLY A 290 21.98 -15.08 16.76
C GLY A 290 21.63 -16.55 16.65
N GLY A 291 20.37 -16.90 16.48
CA GLY A 291 19.92 -18.25 16.23
C GLY A 291 20.52 -18.86 14.95
N ILE A 292 20.50 -18.12 13.84
CA ILE A 292 21.14 -18.54 12.58
C ILE A 292 22.66 -18.76 12.78
N LEU A 293 23.32 -17.86 13.48
CA LEU A 293 24.74 -17.97 13.80
C LEU A 293 25.03 -19.24 14.61
N ILE A 294 24.32 -19.46 15.72
CA ILE A 294 24.52 -20.63 16.59
C ILE A 294 24.31 -21.94 15.81
N VAL A 295 23.21 -22.05 15.05
CA VAL A 295 22.91 -23.25 14.25
C VAL A 295 23.99 -23.48 13.19
N SER A 296 24.49 -22.41 12.55
CA SER A 296 25.57 -22.50 11.55
C SER A 296 26.87 -23.02 12.17
N LEU A 297 27.24 -22.54 13.35
CA LEU A 297 28.45 -22.96 14.09
C LEU A 297 28.33 -24.40 14.58
N VAL A 298 27.17 -24.79 15.12
CA VAL A 298 26.92 -26.15 15.60
C VAL A 298 26.97 -27.13 14.44
N ARG A 299 26.37 -26.79 13.29
CA ARG A 299 26.38 -27.63 12.08
C ARG A 299 27.79 -27.82 11.54
N ARG A 300 28.60 -26.78 11.53
CA ARG A 300 30.02 -26.83 11.18
C ARG A 300 30.78 -27.84 12.07
N ARG A 301 30.67 -27.71 13.41
CA ARG A 301 31.31 -28.62 14.35
C ARG A 301 30.86 -30.08 14.15
N SER A 302 29.59 -30.30 13.82
CA SER A 302 29.06 -31.64 13.52
C SER A 302 29.65 -32.24 12.26
N ALA A 303 29.86 -31.44 11.25
CA ALA A 303 30.48 -31.90 9.99
C ALA A 303 31.94 -32.33 10.21
N THR A 304 32.69 -31.62 11.06
CA THR A 304 34.08 -31.93 11.39
C THR A 304 34.22 -33.11 12.36
N THR A 305 33.30 -33.28 13.31
CA THR A 305 33.41 -34.32 14.36
C THR A 305 32.65 -35.61 14.04
N ARG A 306 31.90 -35.68 12.92
CA ARG A 306 30.98 -36.77 12.56
C ARG A 306 30.05 -37.26 13.69
N SER A 307 29.72 -36.40 14.67
CA SER A 307 28.90 -36.78 15.80
C SER A 307 27.40 -36.65 15.48
N PRO A 308 26.65 -37.77 15.41
CA PRO A 308 25.22 -37.74 15.12
C PRO A 308 24.39 -37.05 16.22
N ARG A 309 24.90 -36.97 17.47
CA ARG A 309 24.22 -36.29 18.59
C ARG A 309 24.23 -34.76 18.38
N ILE A 310 25.37 -34.18 17.97
CA ILE A 310 25.47 -32.74 17.74
C ILE A 310 24.57 -32.33 16.56
N LEU A 311 24.50 -33.14 15.51
CA LEU A 311 23.61 -32.86 14.36
C LEU A 311 22.13 -32.89 14.77
N ARG A 312 21.72 -33.83 15.64
CA ARG A 312 20.36 -33.87 16.22
C ARG A 312 20.05 -32.63 17.05
N ILE A 313 20.97 -32.21 17.95
CA ILE A 313 20.80 -30.99 18.76
C ILE A 313 20.68 -29.75 17.87
N ALA A 314 21.52 -29.61 16.85
CA ALA A 314 21.43 -28.49 15.91
C ALA A 314 20.10 -28.46 15.14
N THR A 315 19.61 -29.62 14.74
CA THR A 315 18.32 -29.74 14.07
C THR A 315 17.18 -29.39 15.03
N ILE A 316 17.21 -29.85 16.27
CA ILE A 316 16.22 -29.51 17.31
C ILE A 316 16.23 -28.00 17.59
N VAL A 317 17.39 -27.39 17.78
CA VAL A 317 17.53 -25.94 17.99
C VAL A 317 16.98 -25.16 16.79
N ALA A 318 17.26 -25.61 15.55
CA ALA A 318 16.71 -24.99 14.35
C ALA A 318 15.18 -25.09 14.28
N ILE A 319 14.63 -26.27 14.61
CA ILE A 319 13.18 -26.50 14.65
C ILE A 319 12.54 -25.64 15.75
N LEU A 320 13.11 -25.62 16.96
CA LEU A 320 12.61 -24.80 18.07
C LEU A 320 12.68 -23.30 17.75
N SER A 321 13.77 -22.83 17.15
CA SER A 321 13.89 -21.43 16.71
C SER A 321 12.84 -21.09 15.64
N ALA A 322 12.64 -21.99 14.66
CA ALA A 322 11.60 -21.84 13.64
C ALA A 322 10.20 -21.87 14.26
N ALA A 323 9.95 -22.75 15.24
CA ALA A 323 8.69 -22.83 15.95
C ALA A 323 8.42 -21.58 16.80
N VAL A 324 9.43 -21.02 17.47
CA VAL A 324 9.32 -19.75 18.21
C VAL A 324 9.01 -18.59 17.27
N VAL A 325 9.70 -18.52 16.14
CA VAL A 325 9.41 -17.50 15.12
C VAL A 325 7.98 -17.68 14.57
N ALA A 326 7.57 -18.91 14.27
CA ALA A 326 6.23 -19.21 13.82
C ALA A 326 5.16 -18.89 14.89
N LEU A 327 5.45 -19.16 16.18
CA LEU A 327 4.58 -18.84 17.30
C LEU A 327 4.45 -17.31 17.48
N ILE A 328 5.54 -16.57 17.40
CA ILE A 328 5.53 -15.11 17.42
C ILE A 328 4.67 -14.56 16.26
N ILE A 329 4.82 -15.11 15.07
CA ILE A 329 4.01 -14.74 13.90
C ILE A 329 2.52 -15.05 14.15
N ALA A 330 2.21 -16.20 14.72
CA ALA A 330 0.83 -16.64 14.97
C ALA A 330 0.14 -15.87 16.11
N THR A 331 0.88 -15.58 17.20
CA THR A 331 0.32 -14.92 18.40
C THR A 331 0.17 -13.41 18.25
N THR A 332 0.96 -12.78 17.41
CA THR A 332 0.90 -11.31 17.18
C THR A 332 -0.15 -10.91 16.11
N GLY A 333 -1.06 -11.80 15.75
CA GLY A 333 -2.15 -11.49 14.80
C GLY A 333 -1.67 -11.20 13.38
N GLY A 334 -0.48 -11.66 13.04
CA GLY A 334 0.26 -11.38 11.82
C GLY A 334 1.14 -10.16 11.98
N TRP A 335 2.40 -10.35 12.21
CA TRP A 335 3.54 -9.42 12.16
C TRP A 335 3.35 -7.96 12.66
N ASP A 336 2.21 -7.62 13.29
CA ASP A 336 1.99 -6.33 13.93
C ASP A 336 2.84 -6.27 15.22
N GLY A 337 3.93 -5.56 15.20
CA GLY A 337 4.88 -5.46 16.30
C GLY A 337 6.19 -6.24 16.13
N SER A 338 6.46 -6.79 14.99
CA SER A 338 7.55 -7.68 14.65
C SER A 338 8.80 -6.98 14.08
N PRO A 339 9.74 -7.73 13.52
CA PRO A 339 11.02 -7.23 13.01
C PRO A 339 10.95 -5.95 12.17
N LEU A 340 9.85 -5.74 11.43
CA LEU A 340 9.68 -4.55 10.58
C LEU A 340 9.60 -3.22 11.35
N ARG A 341 9.25 -3.26 12.66
CA ARG A 341 9.33 -2.07 13.52
C ARG A 341 10.75 -1.50 13.57
N ALA A 342 11.77 -2.37 13.48
CA ALA A 342 13.16 -1.95 13.43
C ALA A 342 13.61 -1.37 12.08
N ALA A 343 12.76 -1.38 11.05
CA ALA A 343 13.16 -0.97 9.70
C ALA A 343 13.88 0.39 9.65
N PRO A 344 13.41 1.47 10.27
CA PRO A 344 14.12 2.76 10.21
C PRO A 344 15.54 2.68 10.77
N LEU A 345 15.75 1.97 11.89
CA LEU A 345 17.06 1.79 12.51
C LEU A 345 18.00 0.97 11.62
N LEU A 346 17.51 -0.14 11.06
CA LEU A 346 18.28 -1.02 10.21
C LEU A 346 18.65 -0.33 8.89
N LEU A 347 17.71 0.41 8.28
CA LEU A 347 17.96 1.19 7.07
C LEU A 347 18.99 2.29 7.30
N LEU A 348 18.89 3.01 8.41
CA LEU A 348 19.88 4.00 8.80
C LEU A 348 21.26 3.35 9.01
N GLY A 349 21.31 2.18 9.65
CA GLY A 349 22.53 1.40 9.82
C GLY A 349 23.17 1.00 8.48
N ILE A 350 22.37 0.59 7.49
CA ILE A 350 22.84 0.31 6.12
C ILE A 350 23.42 1.59 5.49
N ILE A 351 22.69 2.69 5.54
CA ILE A 351 23.10 3.98 4.92
C ILE A 351 24.44 4.44 5.53
N VAL A 352 24.54 4.48 6.86
CA VAL A 352 25.77 4.89 7.56
C VAL A 352 26.92 3.93 7.27
N GLY A 353 26.64 2.62 7.25
CA GLY A 353 27.65 1.60 6.94
C GLY A 353 28.21 1.72 5.52
N GLU A 354 27.35 1.91 4.52
CA GLU A 354 27.80 2.10 3.13
C GLU A 354 28.51 3.44 2.93
N TRP A 355 28.04 4.51 3.59
CA TRP A 355 28.68 5.82 3.53
C TRP A 355 30.10 5.81 4.12
N ARG A 356 30.30 5.14 5.28
CA ARG A 356 31.61 5.03 5.93
C ARG A 356 32.62 4.20 5.15
N ARG A 357 32.19 3.32 4.25
CA ARG A 357 33.08 2.55 3.36
C ARG A 357 33.70 3.37 2.24
N GLY A 358 33.32 4.63 2.11
CA GLY A 358 33.80 5.54 1.08
C GLY A 358 32.86 5.59 -0.12
N LYS A 359 33.39 5.99 -1.30
CA LYS A 359 32.55 6.20 -2.51
C LYS A 359 31.88 4.90 -2.97
N PRO A 360 30.55 4.76 -2.84
CA PRO A 360 29.85 3.55 -3.20
C PRO A 360 29.88 3.30 -4.71
N SER A 361 30.02 2.04 -5.12
CA SER A 361 29.98 1.62 -6.53
C SER A 361 29.38 0.22 -6.64
N GLY A 362 28.80 -0.12 -7.77
CA GLY A 362 28.22 -1.43 -8.02
C GLY A 362 27.12 -1.82 -7.04
N GLU A 363 27.29 -2.95 -6.34
CA GLU A 363 26.32 -3.45 -5.34
C GLU A 363 26.13 -2.45 -4.20
N SER A 364 27.20 -1.81 -3.71
CA SER A 364 27.18 -0.83 -2.62
C SER A 364 26.36 0.42 -2.99
N ALA A 365 26.53 0.94 -4.21
CA ALA A 365 25.72 2.07 -4.70
C ALA A 365 24.24 1.68 -4.81
N SER A 366 23.96 0.49 -5.35
CA SER A 366 22.58 -0.01 -5.44
C SER A 366 21.94 -0.17 -4.06
N LEU A 367 22.68 -0.72 -3.10
CA LEU A 367 22.22 -0.89 -1.73
C LEU A 367 21.90 0.46 -1.06
N LEU A 368 22.80 1.44 -1.22
CA LEU A 368 22.62 2.79 -0.66
C LEU A 368 21.38 3.48 -1.27
N ILE A 369 21.21 3.46 -2.60
CA ILE A 369 20.08 4.08 -3.28
C ILE A 369 18.76 3.45 -2.82
N ILE A 370 18.69 2.11 -2.74
CA ILE A 370 17.48 1.41 -2.29
C ILE A 370 17.21 1.69 -0.81
N ALA A 371 18.25 1.75 0.05
CA ALA A 371 18.09 2.03 1.47
C ALA A 371 17.61 3.46 1.74
N VAL A 372 18.15 4.46 1.03
CA VAL A 372 17.67 5.85 1.11
C VAL A 372 16.23 5.96 0.63
N TYR A 373 15.89 5.38 -0.52
CA TYR A 373 14.50 5.32 -0.98
C TYR A 373 13.58 4.70 0.07
N SER A 374 13.98 3.55 0.65
CA SER A 374 13.19 2.83 1.63
C SER A 374 13.03 3.61 2.94
N LEU A 375 14.04 4.34 3.37
CA LEU A 375 13.95 5.18 4.57
C LEU A 375 13.03 6.37 4.35
N VAL A 376 13.13 7.03 3.19
CA VAL A 376 12.31 8.22 2.88
C VAL A 376 10.84 7.84 2.70
N ILE A 377 10.51 6.71 2.06
CA ILE A 377 9.10 6.30 1.92
C ILE A 377 8.44 5.97 3.26
N LEU A 378 9.23 5.53 4.26
CA LEU A 378 8.73 5.25 5.61
C LEU A 378 8.44 6.50 6.44
N PHE A 379 8.78 7.71 5.97
CA PHE A 379 8.60 8.97 6.71
C PHE A 379 7.20 9.11 7.32
N ARG A 380 6.15 8.74 6.58
CA ARG A 380 4.77 8.82 7.05
C ARG A 380 4.41 7.85 8.17
N VAL A 381 5.16 6.76 8.34
CA VAL A 381 4.96 5.72 9.35
C VAL A 381 6.21 5.51 10.20
N ALA A 382 7.08 6.50 10.25
CA ALA A 382 8.48 6.41 10.68
C ALA A 382 8.69 5.68 12.01
N LEU A 383 7.90 5.96 13.04
CA LEU A 383 8.04 5.35 14.35
C LEU A 383 7.14 4.11 14.53
N ARG A 384 6.09 3.94 13.70
CA ARG A 384 5.15 2.84 13.80
C ARG A 384 4.99 2.12 12.46
N VAL A 385 6.10 1.53 11.97
CA VAL A 385 6.12 0.80 10.71
C VAL A 385 5.20 -0.42 10.80
N PRO A 386 4.17 -0.52 9.93
CA PRO A 386 3.26 -1.67 9.92
C PRO A 386 3.91 -2.89 9.24
N SER A 387 3.35 -4.07 9.46
CA SER A 387 3.81 -5.30 8.80
C SER A 387 3.26 -5.51 7.38
N GLY A 388 2.38 -4.65 6.93
CA GLY A 388 1.63 -4.72 5.69
C GLY A 388 0.15 -4.39 5.94
N GLY A 389 -0.63 -4.32 4.86
CA GLY A 389 -2.00 -3.84 4.91
C GLY A 389 -2.10 -2.30 4.91
N HIS A 390 -3.20 -1.76 4.47
CA HIS A 390 -3.40 -0.31 4.31
C HIS A 390 -2.17 0.38 3.67
N TYR A 391 -1.57 1.39 4.34
CA TYR A 391 -0.37 2.07 3.85
C TYR A 391 0.85 1.16 3.71
N GLY A 392 1.01 0.16 4.60
CA GLY A 392 2.15 -0.75 4.59
C GLY A 392 2.31 -1.50 3.27
N SER A 393 1.22 -1.86 2.62
CA SER A 393 1.27 -2.54 1.33
C SER A 393 1.98 -1.72 0.24
N PHE A 394 1.99 -0.40 0.36
CA PHE A 394 2.59 0.52 -0.61
C PHE A 394 3.96 1.05 -0.18
N PHE A 395 4.22 1.16 1.12
CA PHE A 395 5.48 1.74 1.63
C PHE A 395 6.57 0.70 1.85
N LEU A 396 6.23 -0.58 2.00
CA LEU A 396 7.17 -1.63 2.41
C LEU A 396 7.81 -2.48 1.29
N PRO A 397 7.47 -2.38 -0.02
CA PRO A 397 8.03 -3.29 -1.01
C PRO A 397 9.56 -3.37 -0.96
N THR A 398 10.26 -2.23 -1.00
CA THR A 398 11.73 -2.17 -0.97
C THR A 398 12.30 -2.51 0.41
N THR A 399 11.59 -2.21 1.48
CA THR A 399 11.96 -2.59 2.85
C THR A 399 12.01 -4.12 2.99
N TYR A 400 11.04 -4.85 2.47
CA TYR A 400 11.07 -6.32 2.45
C TYR A 400 12.27 -6.86 1.66
N LEU A 401 12.62 -6.25 0.51
CA LEU A 401 13.81 -6.63 -0.24
C LEU A 401 15.08 -6.46 0.60
N LEU A 402 15.17 -5.37 1.37
CA LEU A 402 16.34 -5.10 2.22
C LEU A 402 16.40 -6.02 3.45
N PHE A 403 15.26 -6.40 4.03
CA PHE A 403 15.24 -7.45 5.07
C PHE A 403 15.73 -8.79 4.54
N CYS A 404 15.30 -9.19 3.34
CA CYS A 404 15.87 -10.35 2.66
C CYS A 404 17.38 -10.19 2.41
N TYR A 405 17.85 -8.98 2.08
CA TYR A 405 19.28 -8.72 1.89
C TYR A 405 20.08 -8.89 3.19
N LEU A 406 19.56 -8.39 4.30
CA LEU A 406 20.19 -8.58 5.60
C LEU A 406 20.33 -10.06 5.97
N GLY A 407 19.27 -10.86 5.77
CA GLY A 407 19.27 -12.29 6.08
C GLY A 407 20.10 -13.13 5.11
N LEU A 408 20.01 -12.88 3.79
CA LEU A 408 20.59 -13.74 2.76
C LEU A 408 22.01 -13.33 2.32
N ARG A 409 22.44 -12.10 2.63
CA ARG A 409 23.73 -11.57 2.20
C ARG A 409 24.56 -10.99 3.34
N THR A 410 23.99 -10.05 4.11
CA THR A 410 24.74 -9.36 5.15
C THR A 410 25.13 -10.31 6.29
N LEU A 411 24.18 -11.05 6.83
CA LEU A 411 24.42 -11.99 7.93
C LEU A 411 25.37 -13.12 7.55
N PRO A 412 25.22 -13.85 6.41
CA PRO A 412 26.21 -14.85 5.99
C PRO A 412 27.62 -14.28 5.80
N ARG A 413 27.75 -13.10 5.17
CA ARG A 413 29.05 -12.42 5.03
C ARG A 413 29.67 -12.02 6.37
N ALA A 414 28.86 -11.59 7.33
CA ALA A 414 29.35 -11.28 8.69
C ALA A 414 29.83 -12.54 9.41
N ILE A 415 29.09 -13.65 9.29
CA ILE A 415 29.48 -14.95 9.85
C ILE A 415 30.81 -15.43 9.22
N ALA A 416 30.96 -15.39 7.87
CA ALA A 416 32.19 -15.76 7.20
C ALA A 416 33.41 -14.96 7.71
N ARG A 417 33.26 -13.64 7.87
CA ARG A 417 34.32 -12.77 8.37
C ARG A 417 34.69 -13.07 9.81
N TRP A 418 33.68 -13.29 10.66
CA TRP A 418 33.90 -13.53 12.08
C TRP A 418 34.47 -14.93 12.36
N THR A 419 34.06 -15.94 11.58
CA THR A 419 34.53 -17.32 11.74
C THR A 419 35.75 -17.67 10.87
N ALA A 420 36.12 -16.79 9.93
CA ALA A 420 37.08 -17.05 8.87
C ALA A 420 36.75 -18.33 8.09
N ASP A 421 35.47 -18.61 7.86
CA ASP A 421 34.95 -19.86 7.30
C ASP A 421 33.80 -19.65 6.31
N GLU A 422 34.02 -19.97 5.05
CA GLU A 422 33.03 -19.87 3.98
C GLU A 422 31.93 -20.94 4.08
N GLU A 423 32.21 -22.14 4.64
CA GLU A 423 31.18 -23.18 4.82
C GLU A 423 30.12 -22.73 5.83
N ALA A 424 30.53 -22.09 6.93
CA ALA A 424 29.61 -21.53 7.92
C ALA A 424 28.68 -20.46 7.29
N SER A 425 29.21 -19.67 6.36
CA SER A 425 28.42 -18.73 5.55
C SER A 425 27.40 -19.43 4.67
N GLY A 426 27.79 -20.51 3.99
CA GLY A 426 26.89 -21.32 3.16
C GLY A 426 25.74 -21.92 3.96
N TYR A 427 26.03 -22.43 5.17
CA TYR A 427 25.00 -22.93 6.08
C TYR A 427 24.07 -21.82 6.54
N ALA A 428 24.59 -20.66 6.94
CA ALA A 428 23.80 -19.52 7.35
C ALA A 428 22.84 -19.07 6.24
N GLN A 429 23.32 -19.00 5.00
CA GLN A 429 22.48 -18.63 3.85
C GLN A 429 21.38 -19.67 3.60
N SER A 430 21.68 -20.96 3.72
CA SER A 430 20.71 -22.04 3.54
C SER A 430 19.65 -22.02 4.63
N ILE A 431 20.04 -21.79 5.89
CA ILE A 431 19.10 -21.65 7.02
C ILE A 431 18.21 -20.42 6.82
N ALA A 432 18.77 -19.27 6.44
CA ALA A 432 18.02 -18.07 6.18
C ALA A 432 16.98 -18.26 5.05
N ARG A 433 17.35 -18.93 3.94
CA ARG A 433 16.41 -19.31 2.87
C ARG A 433 15.29 -20.20 3.39
N GLY A 434 15.62 -21.21 4.20
CA GLY A 434 14.64 -22.13 4.81
C GLY A 434 13.67 -21.40 5.72
N LEU A 435 14.15 -20.50 6.57
CA LEU A 435 13.31 -19.68 7.47
C LEU A 435 12.39 -18.74 6.69
N ILE A 436 12.90 -18.06 5.66
CA ILE A 436 12.08 -17.19 4.81
C ILE A 436 11.02 -18.03 4.07
N ALA A 437 11.39 -19.18 3.50
CA ALA A 437 10.44 -20.07 2.81
C ALA A 437 9.34 -20.59 3.75
N LEU A 438 9.69 -20.96 4.98
CA LEU A 438 8.73 -21.36 6.00
C LEU A 438 7.79 -20.20 6.37
N ALA A 439 8.32 -18.99 6.59
CA ALA A 439 7.53 -17.81 6.89
C ALA A 439 6.56 -17.48 5.73
N LEU A 440 7.02 -17.60 4.48
CA LEU A 440 6.19 -17.42 3.29
C LEU A 440 5.07 -18.46 3.20
N LEU A 441 5.37 -19.73 3.49
CA LEU A 441 4.37 -20.80 3.51
C LEU A 441 3.29 -20.55 4.57
N ILE A 442 3.70 -20.20 5.79
CA ILE A 442 2.79 -19.85 6.88
C ILE A 442 1.94 -18.63 6.50
N GLY A 443 2.55 -17.56 6.01
CA GLY A 443 1.86 -16.33 5.62
C GLY A 443 0.89 -16.54 4.45
N ALA A 444 1.27 -17.32 3.44
CA ALA A 444 0.39 -17.66 2.32
C ALA A 444 -0.79 -18.52 2.79
N THR A 445 -0.54 -19.49 3.69
CA THR A 445 -1.57 -20.36 4.26
C THR A 445 -2.56 -19.55 5.11
N ASP A 446 -2.07 -18.70 6.03
CA ASP A 446 -2.92 -17.81 6.84
C ASP A 446 -3.79 -16.90 5.96
N THR A 447 -3.17 -16.28 4.96
CA THR A 447 -3.87 -15.44 3.98
C THR A 447 -4.95 -16.24 3.23
N ALA A 448 -4.65 -17.45 2.77
CA ALA A 448 -5.59 -18.32 2.09
C ALA A 448 -6.77 -18.73 3.00
N ILE A 449 -6.48 -19.09 4.24
CA ILE A 449 -7.50 -19.40 5.25
C ILE A 449 -8.40 -18.19 5.49
N ARG A 450 -7.84 -17.01 5.74
CA ARG A 450 -8.62 -15.78 5.97
C ARG A 450 -9.52 -15.45 4.79
N TYR A 451 -9.04 -15.52 3.56
CA TYR A 451 -9.87 -15.28 2.38
C TYR A 451 -11.00 -16.31 2.26
N ARG A 452 -10.72 -17.59 2.49
CA ARG A 452 -11.72 -18.67 2.36
C ARG A 452 -12.72 -18.72 3.51
N THR A 453 -12.32 -18.36 4.72
CA THR A 453 -13.18 -18.46 5.91
C THR A 453 -13.97 -17.18 6.17
N ARG A 454 -13.38 -16.01 5.98
CA ARG A 454 -14.03 -14.73 6.31
C ARG A 454 -14.85 -14.16 5.16
N TYR A 455 -14.32 -14.16 3.92
CA TYR A 455 -14.96 -13.54 2.75
C TYR A 455 -15.74 -14.58 1.94
N ARG A 456 -16.80 -15.13 2.53
CA ARG A 456 -17.59 -16.23 1.93
C ARG A 456 -18.83 -15.75 1.19
N TYR A 457 -19.44 -14.67 1.63
CA TYR A 457 -20.75 -14.24 1.20
C TYR A 457 -20.65 -13.38 -0.04
N LEU A 458 -21.36 -13.78 -1.10
CA LEU A 458 -21.34 -13.11 -2.38
C LEU A 458 -22.48 -12.09 -2.43
N VAL A 459 -22.14 -10.81 -2.46
CA VAL A 459 -23.06 -9.72 -2.79
C VAL A 459 -23.10 -9.59 -4.30
N GLN A 460 -24.31 -9.62 -4.87
CA GLN A 460 -24.55 -9.48 -6.30
C GLN A 460 -25.16 -8.11 -6.61
N ALA A 461 -24.64 -7.43 -7.60
CA ALA A 461 -25.12 -6.13 -8.05
C ALA A 461 -24.89 -5.95 -9.55
N PRO A 462 -25.64 -5.05 -10.22
CA PRO A 462 -25.55 -4.83 -11.67
C PRO A 462 -24.14 -4.49 -12.16
N ARG A 463 -23.41 -3.62 -11.44
CA ARG A 463 -22.04 -3.22 -11.81
C ARG A 463 -20.93 -4.08 -11.22
N GLY A 464 -21.27 -5.25 -10.69
CA GLY A 464 -20.28 -6.22 -10.25
C GLY A 464 -20.65 -6.96 -8.99
N SER A 465 -19.88 -8.01 -8.69
CA SER A 465 -20.10 -8.86 -7.52
C SER A 465 -18.84 -8.86 -6.66
N LEU A 466 -19.03 -8.86 -5.34
CA LEU A 466 -17.94 -8.90 -4.37
C LEU A 466 -18.24 -9.88 -3.24
N ARG A 467 -17.19 -10.44 -2.65
CA ARG A 467 -17.35 -11.29 -1.48
C ARG A 467 -17.02 -10.53 -0.22
N VAL A 468 -17.92 -10.55 0.75
CA VAL A 468 -17.84 -9.83 2.01
C VAL A 468 -17.82 -10.77 3.21
N VAL A 469 -17.52 -10.23 4.38
CA VAL A 469 -17.62 -10.94 5.65
C VAL A 469 -19.09 -11.11 6.04
N ARG A 470 -19.36 -12.10 6.93
CA ARG A 470 -20.72 -12.42 7.38
C ARG A 470 -21.46 -11.20 7.96
N ALA A 471 -20.75 -10.39 8.72
CA ALA A 471 -21.34 -9.22 9.39
C ALA A 471 -21.91 -8.19 8.41
N HIS A 472 -21.29 -8.04 7.22
CA HIS A 472 -21.70 -7.02 6.24
C HIS A 472 -22.72 -7.53 5.23
N TYR A 473 -22.79 -8.85 5.01
CA TYR A 473 -23.57 -9.43 3.91
C TYR A 473 -25.07 -9.07 3.96
N PRO A 474 -25.80 -9.29 5.08
CA PRO A 474 -27.22 -9.01 5.10
C PRO A 474 -27.51 -7.55 4.77
N ALA A 475 -26.84 -6.62 5.45
CA ALA A 475 -27.07 -5.19 5.27
C ALA A 475 -26.83 -4.72 3.83
N TYR A 476 -25.73 -5.18 3.22
CA TYR A 476 -25.43 -4.83 1.82
C TYR A 476 -26.40 -5.43 0.83
N GLN A 477 -26.73 -6.72 0.96
CA GLN A 477 -27.63 -7.37 0.01
C GLN A 477 -29.05 -6.82 0.11
N GLU A 478 -29.56 -6.65 1.33
CA GLU A 478 -30.89 -6.09 1.58
C GLU A 478 -31.00 -4.64 1.08
N ALA A 479 -29.95 -3.81 1.29
CA ALA A 479 -29.95 -2.43 0.78
C ALA A 479 -29.93 -2.37 -0.76
N LEU A 480 -29.16 -3.22 -1.41
CA LEU A 480 -29.12 -3.29 -2.87
C LEU A 480 -30.43 -3.83 -3.47
N ASP A 481 -31.05 -4.82 -2.80
CA ASP A 481 -32.35 -5.35 -3.19
C ASP A 481 -33.45 -4.30 -3.05
N PHE A 482 -33.47 -3.54 -1.93
CA PHE A 482 -34.39 -2.43 -1.75
C PHE A 482 -34.24 -1.38 -2.85
N LEU A 483 -33.01 -0.95 -3.15
CA LEU A 483 -32.76 0.04 -4.21
C LEU A 483 -33.22 -0.47 -5.57
N ARG A 484 -33.01 -1.75 -5.87
CA ARG A 484 -33.48 -2.38 -7.11
C ARG A 484 -35.02 -2.32 -7.23
N ASP A 485 -35.71 -2.63 -6.13
CA ASP A 485 -37.18 -2.80 -6.13
C ASP A 485 -37.93 -1.47 -5.99
N HIS A 486 -37.32 -0.40 -5.44
CA HIS A 486 -37.97 0.87 -5.13
C HIS A 486 -37.42 2.10 -5.85
N SER A 487 -36.42 1.93 -6.70
CA SER A 487 -35.83 3.01 -7.51
C SER A 487 -35.39 2.50 -8.88
N THR A 488 -35.04 3.42 -9.77
CA THR A 488 -34.58 3.10 -11.14
C THR A 488 -33.11 3.45 -11.35
N PRO A 489 -32.39 2.81 -12.31
CA PRO A 489 -31.06 3.23 -12.67
C PRO A 489 -30.97 4.71 -12.99
N GLY A 490 -29.98 5.41 -12.43
CA GLY A 490 -29.79 6.84 -12.58
C GLY A 490 -30.47 7.70 -11.48
N ASP A 491 -31.42 7.16 -10.73
CA ASP A 491 -32.04 7.91 -9.61
C ASP A 491 -30.99 8.38 -8.62
N ALA A 492 -31.17 9.61 -8.12
CA ALA A 492 -30.27 10.20 -7.14
C ALA A 492 -30.53 9.66 -5.74
N ILE A 493 -29.47 9.24 -5.07
CA ILE A 493 -29.48 8.87 -3.65
C ILE A 493 -28.34 9.57 -2.90
N ALA A 494 -28.46 9.68 -1.58
CA ALA A 494 -27.38 10.11 -0.71
C ALA A 494 -26.96 8.97 0.23
N VAL A 495 -25.67 8.82 0.49
CA VAL A 495 -25.15 7.80 1.41
C VAL A 495 -24.20 8.45 2.41
N PHE A 496 -24.45 8.28 3.71
CA PHE A 496 -23.71 8.92 4.80
C PHE A 496 -23.28 7.91 5.87
N PRO A 497 -22.16 8.14 6.57
CA PRO A 497 -21.13 9.12 6.26
C PRO A 497 -20.21 8.67 5.11
N GLU A 498 -20.22 7.39 4.73
CA GLU A 498 -19.44 6.77 3.67
C GLU A 498 -20.19 5.54 3.13
N GLY A 499 -20.16 5.30 1.81
CA GLY A 499 -20.85 4.16 1.19
C GLY A 499 -21.27 4.42 -0.26
N SER A 500 -20.56 5.28 -0.99
CA SER A 500 -20.81 5.54 -2.42
C SER A 500 -20.70 4.30 -3.31
N ASP A 501 -20.14 3.18 -2.82
CA ASP A 501 -20.18 1.87 -3.45
C ASP A 501 -21.62 1.34 -3.60
N LEU A 502 -22.54 1.65 -2.67
CA LEU A 502 -23.95 1.28 -2.79
C LEU A 502 -24.60 1.97 -4.00
N ALA A 503 -24.34 3.26 -4.18
CA ALA A 503 -24.82 4.01 -5.35
C ALA A 503 -24.22 3.45 -6.63
N PHE A 504 -22.89 3.26 -6.70
CA PHE A 504 -22.21 2.69 -7.84
C PHE A 504 -22.75 1.30 -8.21
N LEU A 505 -22.75 0.38 -7.25
CA LEU A 505 -23.14 -1.02 -7.48
C LEU A 505 -24.60 -1.16 -7.90
N SER A 506 -25.49 -0.34 -7.36
CA SER A 506 -26.92 -0.35 -7.70
C SER A 506 -27.30 0.45 -8.95
N GLU A 507 -26.32 1.10 -9.62
CA GLU A 507 -26.54 2.00 -10.77
C GLU A 507 -27.31 3.29 -10.40
N ARG A 508 -27.26 3.72 -9.17
CA ARG A 508 -27.79 5.01 -8.70
C ARG A 508 -26.72 6.07 -8.77
N SER A 509 -27.12 7.33 -8.82
CA SER A 509 -26.21 8.47 -8.81
C SER A 509 -26.10 9.04 -7.38
N MET A 510 -24.91 9.55 -7.03
CA MET A 510 -24.66 10.28 -5.78
C MET A 510 -24.16 11.68 -6.13
N PRO A 511 -25.05 12.68 -6.31
CA PRO A 511 -24.67 13.98 -6.87
C PRO A 511 -23.94 14.88 -5.86
N LEU A 512 -23.74 14.43 -4.62
CA LEU A 512 -23.11 15.23 -3.57
C LEU A 512 -21.61 15.43 -3.83
N ARG A 513 -21.11 16.63 -3.50
CA ARG A 513 -19.68 16.96 -3.65
C ARG A 513 -18.78 16.07 -2.80
N HIS A 514 -19.19 15.78 -1.57
CA HIS A 514 -18.43 14.93 -0.64
C HIS A 514 -18.96 13.49 -0.65
N GLN A 515 -18.12 12.55 -1.02
CA GLN A 515 -18.44 11.11 -1.02
C GLN A 515 -18.06 10.42 0.29
N ILE A 516 -17.24 11.07 1.09
CA ILE A 516 -16.76 10.60 2.39
C ILE A 516 -16.86 11.76 3.37
N LEU A 517 -17.62 11.57 4.43
CA LEU A 517 -17.84 12.53 5.49
C LEU A 517 -17.11 12.09 6.76
N LEU A 518 -15.80 12.27 6.80
CA LEU A 518 -15.04 12.08 8.04
C LEU A 518 -15.17 13.29 8.95
N PRO A 519 -15.08 13.12 10.29
CA PRO A 519 -15.16 14.24 11.23
C PRO A 519 -14.23 15.39 10.86
N GLY A 520 -14.77 16.58 10.69
CA GLY A 520 -14.02 17.79 10.35
C GLY A 520 -13.52 17.91 8.90
N LEU A 521 -13.85 16.97 8.01
CA LEU A 521 -13.43 17.03 6.61
C LEU A 521 -14.20 18.09 5.81
N MET A 522 -15.48 18.28 6.09
CA MET A 522 -16.27 19.39 5.53
C MET A 522 -16.18 20.60 6.44
N SER A 523 -16.06 21.78 5.84
CA SER A 523 -16.29 23.05 6.53
C SER A 523 -17.78 23.25 6.85
N ALA A 524 -18.11 24.20 7.71
CA ALA A 524 -19.51 24.58 7.97
C ALA A 524 -20.22 25.03 6.68
N ASP A 525 -19.53 25.77 5.80
CA ASP A 525 -20.07 26.18 4.49
C ASP A 525 -20.34 25.00 3.56
N ASP A 526 -19.48 23.97 3.58
CA ASP A 526 -19.70 22.74 2.81
C ASP A 526 -20.85 21.90 3.37
N GLU A 527 -21.02 21.87 4.70
CA GLU A 527 -22.17 21.23 5.33
C GLU A 527 -23.48 21.92 4.89
N GLN A 528 -23.55 23.23 4.96
CA GLN A 528 -24.70 24.01 4.49
C GLN A 528 -24.94 23.87 2.98
N ARG A 529 -23.87 23.71 2.18
CA ARG A 529 -23.99 23.40 0.75
C ARG A 529 -24.58 22.01 0.52
N THR A 530 -24.17 21.03 1.30
CA THR A 530 -24.69 19.65 1.23
C THR A 530 -26.17 19.61 1.62
N ILE A 531 -26.58 20.36 2.64
CA ILE A 531 -27.99 20.52 3.03
C ILE A 531 -28.82 21.15 1.89
N ARG A 532 -28.33 22.23 1.27
CA ARG A 532 -29.01 22.80 0.10
C ARG A 532 -29.08 21.83 -1.08
N GLN A 533 -28.04 21.02 -1.32
CA GLN A 533 -28.07 19.98 -2.37
C GLN A 533 -29.11 18.90 -2.07
N LEU A 534 -29.23 18.45 -0.81
CA LEU A 534 -30.30 17.52 -0.42
C LEU A 534 -31.69 18.09 -0.68
N ALA A 535 -31.90 19.40 -0.47
CA ALA A 535 -33.19 20.06 -0.70
C ALA A 535 -33.51 20.25 -2.19
N SER A 536 -32.50 20.61 -3.01
CA SER A 536 -32.66 20.97 -4.42
C SER A 536 -32.64 19.78 -5.37
N GLU A 537 -31.89 18.73 -5.05
CA GLU A 537 -31.77 17.52 -5.88
C GLU A 537 -32.96 16.56 -5.62
N PRO A 538 -33.38 15.76 -6.61
CA PRO A 538 -34.48 14.80 -6.46
C PRO A 538 -34.04 13.56 -5.65
N ILE A 539 -33.41 13.76 -4.49
CA ILE A 539 -32.93 12.70 -3.61
C ILE A 539 -34.10 12.15 -2.81
N ARG A 540 -34.65 11.04 -3.29
CA ARG A 540 -35.76 10.35 -2.63
C ARG A 540 -35.29 9.52 -1.44
N TYR A 541 -34.12 8.88 -1.53
CA TYR A 541 -33.60 7.99 -0.49
C TYR A 541 -32.26 8.46 0.05
N VAL A 542 -32.16 8.47 1.37
CA VAL A 542 -30.91 8.66 2.12
C VAL A 542 -30.54 7.35 2.81
N LEU A 543 -29.32 6.89 2.67
CA LEU A 543 -28.79 5.70 3.32
C LEU A 543 -27.82 6.11 4.42
N ILE A 544 -28.04 5.63 5.64
CA ILE A 544 -27.12 5.80 6.77
C ILE A 544 -26.40 4.49 7.02
N VAL A 545 -25.10 4.49 6.75
CA VAL A 545 -24.21 3.33 6.90
C VAL A 545 -23.55 3.38 8.28
N ASN A 546 -23.61 2.29 9.03
CA ASN A 546 -22.92 2.18 10.33
C ASN A 546 -21.39 2.03 10.14
N ARG A 547 -20.74 3.14 9.78
CA ARG A 547 -19.30 3.20 9.61
C ARG A 547 -18.63 3.77 10.87
N PRO A 548 -17.77 2.99 11.56
CA PRO A 548 -17.03 3.49 12.72
C PRO A 548 -16.06 4.60 12.33
N THR A 549 -16.04 5.72 13.08
CA THR A 549 -15.17 6.87 12.85
C THR A 549 -14.35 7.26 14.09
N ARG A 550 -14.26 6.39 15.09
CA ARG A 550 -13.51 6.60 16.35
C ARG A 550 -12.06 7.00 16.14
N GLU A 551 -11.44 6.46 15.10
CA GLU A 551 -10.06 6.78 14.74
C GLU A 551 -9.85 8.25 14.34
N PHE A 552 -10.93 8.99 14.09
CA PHE A 552 -10.94 10.42 13.77
C PHE A 552 -11.44 11.30 14.92
N GLY A 553 -11.69 10.71 16.11
CA GLY A 553 -12.05 11.45 17.33
C GLY A 553 -13.54 11.71 17.52
N ALA A 554 -14.43 11.18 16.67
CA ALA A 554 -15.88 11.22 16.82
C ALA A 554 -16.52 9.93 16.32
N GLU A 555 -17.67 9.53 16.88
CA GLU A 555 -18.26 8.21 16.60
C GLU A 555 -19.49 8.28 15.69
N VAL A 556 -20.43 9.18 15.99
CA VAL A 556 -21.79 9.14 15.45
C VAL A 556 -22.02 10.30 14.51
N PHE A 557 -22.24 9.97 13.23
CA PHE A 557 -22.67 10.94 12.22
C PHE A 557 -24.02 11.57 12.61
N GLY A 558 -24.13 12.89 12.44
CA GLY A 558 -25.35 13.67 12.75
C GLY A 558 -25.55 13.95 14.22
N ARG A 559 -24.69 13.45 15.13
CA ARG A 559 -24.67 13.75 16.56
C ARG A 559 -23.36 14.38 17.00
N ASP A 560 -22.24 13.69 16.73
CA ASP A 560 -20.91 14.11 17.17
C ASP A 560 -20.21 14.99 16.12
N PHE A 561 -20.62 14.88 14.85
CA PHE A 561 -20.13 15.70 13.73
C PHE A 561 -21.22 15.83 12.66
N TYR A 562 -21.23 16.94 11.93
CA TYR A 562 -22.23 17.32 10.93
C TYR A 562 -23.65 17.29 11.50
N GLN A 563 -23.84 18.02 12.59
CA GLN A 563 -25.06 18.02 13.37
C GLN A 563 -26.23 18.65 12.62
N ASP A 564 -25.98 19.75 11.88
CA ASP A 564 -27.00 20.43 11.09
C ASP A 564 -27.53 19.54 9.96
N LEU A 565 -26.62 18.82 9.29
CA LEU A 565 -26.98 17.84 8.27
C LEU A 565 -27.78 16.67 8.88
N GLY A 566 -27.34 16.17 10.03
CA GLY A 566 -28.07 15.14 10.78
C GLY A 566 -29.46 15.57 11.20
N GLU A 567 -29.62 16.81 11.64
CA GLU A 567 -30.93 17.38 12.02
C GLU A 567 -31.84 17.54 10.79
N THR A 568 -31.32 18.06 9.68
CA THR A 568 -32.06 18.16 8.42
C THR A 568 -32.55 16.77 7.96
N ILE A 569 -31.72 15.74 8.04
CA ILE A 569 -32.12 14.38 7.66
C ILE A 569 -33.24 13.87 8.60
N ARG A 570 -33.17 14.14 9.92
CA ARG A 570 -34.23 13.74 10.87
C ARG A 570 -35.55 14.42 10.60
N GLN A 571 -35.54 15.68 10.15
CA GLN A 571 -36.74 16.46 9.88
C GLN A 571 -37.38 16.12 8.53
N GLU A 572 -36.56 15.92 7.50
CA GLU A 572 -37.03 15.75 6.12
C GLU A 572 -37.21 14.30 5.67
N TYR A 573 -36.66 13.33 6.41
CA TYR A 573 -36.69 11.92 6.04
C TYR A 573 -37.11 11.03 7.22
N HIS A 574 -37.77 9.90 6.91
CA HIS A 574 -38.13 8.88 7.90
C HIS A 574 -37.59 7.52 7.49
N VAL A 575 -37.28 6.67 8.47
CA VAL A 575 -36.76 5.33 8.25
C VAL A 575 -37.83 4.44 7.64
N VAL A 576 -37.55 3.89 6.44
CA VAL A 576 -38.45 2.94 5.74
C VAL A 576 -37.95 1.51 5.84
N GLN A 577 -36.64 1.31 5.99
CA GLN A 577 -36.06 -0.01 6.14
C GLN A 577 -34.76 0.03 6.93
N VAL A 578 -34.55 -0.97 7.77
CA VAL A 578 -33.27 -1.25 8.42
C VAL A 578 -32.73 -2.55 7.84
N CYS A 579 -31.57 -2.45 7.16
CA CYS A 579 -30.89 -3.57 6.54
C CYS A 579 -29.80 -4.08 7.48
N GLY A 580 -29.79 -5.41 7.72
CA GLY A 580 -28.91 -6.02 8.72
C GLY A 580 -29.57 -6.04 10.11
N ARG A 581 -28.75 -5.93 11.16
CA ARG A 581 -29.22 -6.05 12.54
C ARG A 581 -28.98 -4.75 13.30
N ASP A 582 -29.97 -3.91 13.35
CA ASP A 582 -30.01 -2.76 14.27
C ASP A 582 -31.20 -2.88 15.21
N ARG A 583 -30.99 -2.57 16.47
CA ARG A 583 -32.04 -2.52 17.50
C ARG A 583 -32.52 -1.10 17.78
N ASN A 584 -31.83 -0.10 17.24
CA ASN A 584 -32.20 1.32 17.45
C ASN A 584 -32.93 1.85 16.22
N PRO A 585 -34.23 2.26 16.35
CA PRO A 585 -35.01 2.84 15.26
C PRO A 585 -34.59 4.29 14.91
N GLN A 586 -33.73 4.93 15.69
CA GLN A 586 -33.23 6.28 15.41
C GLN A 586 -32.15 6.27 14.33
N ILE A 587 -31.87 7.45 13.76
CA ILE A 587 -30.81 7.63 12.73
C ILE A 587 -29.42 7.36 13.32
N GLU A 588 -29.27 7.35 14.63
CA GLU A 588 -27.99 7.21 15.33
C GLU A 588 -27.35 5.84 15.12
N ILE A 589 -26.02 5.85 15.07
CA ILE A 589 -25.20 4.65 15.08
C ILE A 589 -25.17 4.13 16.52
N GLY A 590 -26.01 3.16 16.83
CA GLY A 590 -26.21 2.73 18.22
C GLY A 590 -25.80 1.30 18.54
N ASP A 591 -25.47 0.45 17.55
CA ASP A 591 -25.18 -0.95 17.75
C ASP A 591 -23.75 -1.29 17.23
N PRO A 592 -22.96 -2.14 17.90
CA PRO A 592 -21.71 -2.67 17.39
C PRO A 592 -21.87 -3.55 16.14
N GLU A 593 -23.08 -4.05 15.85
CA GLU A 593 -23.36 -4.79 14.62
C GLU A 593 -23.49 -3.85 13.41
N PHE A 594 -23.06 -4.34 12.26
CA PHE A 594 -23.11 -3.55 11.02
C PHE A 594 -24.53 -3.52 10.45
N PHE A 595 -25.01 -2.32 10.13
CA PHE A 595 -26.32 -2.09 9.52
C PHE A 595 -26.28 -0.94 8.50
N ILE A 596 -27.33 -0.87 7.66
CA ILE A 596 -27.63 0.25 6.78
C ILE A 596 -29.09 0.62 6.99
N LYS A 597 -29.38 1.88 7.35
CA LYS A 597 -30.74 2.42 7.42
C LYS A 597 -31.07 3.13 6.13
N ILE A 598 -32.22 2.83 5.56
CA ILE A 598 -32.75 3.50 4.38
C ILE A 598 -33.88 4.42 4.83
N LEU A 599 -33.76 5.69 4.50
CA LEU A 599 -34.73 6.72 4.82
C LEU A 599 -35.36 7.23 3.52
N ALA A 600 -36.65 7.40 3.51
CA ALA A 600 -37.41 8.05 2.43
C ALA A 600 -37.73 9.48 2.79
N ARG A 601 -37.74 10.38 1.78
CA ARG A 601 -38.14 11.77 1.97
C ARG A 601 -39.61 11.84 2.43
N ASN A 602 -39.91 12.73 3.36
CA ASN A 602 -41.26 12.99 3.81
C ASN A 602 -42.09 13.53 2.64
N PRO A 603 -43.38 13.16 2.56
CA PRO A 603 -44.28 13.61 1.49
C PRO A 603 -44.48 15.14 1.46
#